data_4fcd0df3601f25292f06e868b7788302
#
_entry.id   4fcd0df3601f25292f06e868b7788302
#
_cell.length_a   1.000
_cell.length_b   1.000
_cell.length_c   1.000
_cell.angle_alpha   90.00
_cell.angle_beta   90.00
_cell.angle_gamma   90.00
#
_symmetry.space_group_name_H-M   'P 1'
#
loop_
_entity.id
_entity.type
_entity.pdbx_description
1 polymer ?
#
loop_
_entity_poly.entity_id
_entity_poly.type
_entity_poly.pdbx_seq_one_letter_code
_entity_poly.pdbx_strand_id
1 'polypeptide(L)'
;YRVLTIDEKEEWSVLLEKLHIDQQDIYYTPDYYELYEKNGYGKAMCFVFRKNESIALYPFLMNSVNDLGYDLDVTYFDIQGAYGYNGAVTLNDTISFKNEFDTFFKEFCADSNIIAEFTRFNPILNNHQFFDDQHVIKSNKDIIVDLKHTENDIWGNIYAHSVRKNVKKAVRSGLTVKHFSGNEISESWFRQFITIYSTTLDRRSADDYYYFSDTFFSFLNKRLGN
;
A
#
# COMPACT_ATOMS: atom_id res chain seq x y z
N TYR A 1 -9.97 9.01 19.28
CA TYR A 1 -9.03 8.26 18.44
C TYR A 1 -7.92 7.60 19.26
N ARG A 2 -7.21 6.67 18.66
CA ARG A 2 -5.94 6.08 19.11
C ARG A 2 -4.98 6.03 17.95
N VAL A 3 -3.68 5.99 18.24
CA VAL A 3 -2.66 5.72 17.24
C VAL A 3 -1.92 4.46 17.66
N LEU A 4 -1.93 3.45 16.81
CA LEU A 4 -1.23 2.19 17.02
C LEU A 4 0.14 2.24 16.34
N THR A 5 1.09 1.53 16.92
CA THR A 5 2.43 1.28 16.36
C THR A 5 2.60 -0.20 16.04
N ILE A 6 3.76 -0.59 15.52
CA ILE A 6 4.07 -2.01 15.27
C ILE A 6 4.11 -2.83 16.58
N ASP A 7 4.35 -2.21 17.72
CA ASP A 7 4.27 -2.91 19.02
C ASP A 7 2.83 -3.39 19.35
N GLU A 8 1.83 -2.78 18.70
CA GLU A 8 0.40 -3.09 18.87
C GLU A 8 -0.20 -3.74 17.60
N LYS A 9 0.63 -4.41 16.81
CA LYS A 9 0.23 -4.97 15.49
C LYS A 9 -0.87 -6.02 15.56
N GLU A 10 -0.98 -6.75 16.67
CA GLU A 10 -2.06 -7.70 16.87
C GLU A 10 -3.41 -6.99 16.97
N GLU A 11 -3.48 -5.87 17.71
CA GLU A 11 -4.71 -5.06 17.78
C GLU A 11 -5.04 -4.46 16.41
N TRP A 12 -4.04 -3.95 15.70
CA TRP A 12 -4.21 -3.42 14.35
C TRP A 12 -4.78 -4.48 13.39
N SER A 13 -4.24 -5.70 13.39
CA SER A 13 -4.74 -6.82 12.59
C SER A 13 -6.20 -7.14 12.92
N VAL A 14 -6.53 -7.27 14.21
CA VAL A 14 -7.91 -7.57 14.67
C VAL A 14 -8.89 -6.46 14.25
N LEU A 15 -8.46 -5.21 14.21
CA LEU A 15 -9.31 -4.11 13.75
C LEU A 15 -9.50 -4.13 12.23
N LEU A 16 -8.45 -4.46 11.48
CA LEU A 16 -8.53 -4.61 10.02
C LEU A 16 -9.47 -5.75 9.62
N GLU A 17 -9.41 -6.89 10.32
CA GLU A 17 -10.29 -8.05 10.09
C GLU A 17 -11.78 -7.74 10.30
N LYS A 18 -12.14 -6.69 11.03
CA LYS A 18 -13.52 -6.25 11.19
C LYS A 18 -14.07 -5.51 9.97
N LEU A 19 -13.21 -5.04 9.09
CA LEU A 19 -13.61 -4.35 7.86
C LEU A 19 -14.07 -5.35 6.80
N HIS A 20 -14.70 -4.83 5.73
CA HIS A 20 -15.08 -5.67 4.60
C HIS A 20 -13.85 -6.29 3.95
N ILE A 21 -13.97 -7.52 3.44
CA ILE A 21 -12.85 -8.25 2.83
C ILE A 21 -12.13 -7.46 1.74
N ASP A 22 -12.85 -6.66 0.95
CA ASP A 22 -12.28 -5.80 -0.09
C ASP A 22 -11.36 -4.69 0.47
N GLN A 23 -11.44 -4.41 1.77
CA GLN A 23 -10.63 -3.42 2.47
C GLN A 23 -9.47 -4.05 3.25
N GLN A 24 -9.41 -5.39 3.30
CA GLN A 24 -8.34 -6.14 3.96
C GLN A 24 -7.16 -6.41 3.01
N ASP A 25 -6.80 -5.42 2.21
CA ASP A 25 -5.67 -5.50 1.31
C ASP A 25 -4.34 -5.45 2.08
N ILE A 26 -3.29 -6.05 1.51
CA ILE A 26 -1.92 -6.02 2.03
C ILE A 26 -1.46 -4.62 2.41
N TYR A 27 -1.86 -3.61 1.64
CA TYR A 27 -1.51 -2.20 1.86
C TYR A 27 -2.01 -1.60 3.17
N TYR A 28 -2.89 -2.29 3.89
CA TYR A 28 -3.42 -1.85 5.18
C TYR A 28 -2.95 -2.71 6.36
N THR A 29 -2.18 -3.77 6.08
CA THR A 29 -1.72 -4.72 7.11
C THR A 29 -0.52 -4.18 7.89
N PRO A 30 -0.45 -4.45 9.21
CA PRO A 30 0.70 -4.06 10.02
C PRO A 30 2.00 -4.73 9.56
N ASP A 31 1.95 -5.96 9.05
CA ASP A 31 3.15 -6.65 8.55
C ASP A 31 3.75 -5.95 7.32
N TYR A 32 2.91 -5.36 6.46
CA TYR A 32 3.40 -4.56 5.33
C TYR A 32 4.08 -3.27 5.80
N TYR A 33 3.50 -2.59 6.78
CA TYR A 33 4.10 -1.39 7.37
C TYR A 33 5.36 -1.71 8.17
N GLU A 34 5.40 -2.82 8.92
CA GLU A 34 6.60 -3.31 9.61
C GLU A 34 7.76 -3.55 8.64
N LEU A 35 7.48 -4.08 7.44
CA LEU A 35 8.47 -4.26 6.39
C LEU A 35 9.16 -2.93 6.05
N TYR A 36 8.38 -1.87 5.84
CA TYR A 36 8.92 -0.55 5.49
C TYR A 36 9.64 0.11 6.66
N GLU A 37 9.10 0.02 7.87
CA GLU A 37 9.77 0.56 9.06
C GLU A 37 11.13 -0.09 9.27
N LYS A 38 11.24 -1.42 9.20
CA LYS A 38 12.51 -2.15 9.34
C LYS A 38 13.55 -1.83 8.27
N ASN A 39 13.12 -1.29 7.15
CA ASN A 39 14.00 -0.87 6.06
C ASN A 39 14.23 0.65 6.03
N GLY A 40 13.84 1.38 7.08
CA GLY A 40 14.18 2.78 7.26
C GLY A 40 13.30 3.78 6.50
N TYR A 41 12.11 3.36 6.06
CA TYR A 41 11.18 4.24 5.31
C TYR A 41 10.26 5.07 6.20
N GLY A 42 10.50 5.11 7.50
CA GLY A 42 9.74 5.86 8.49
C GLY A 42 9.14 4.97 9.57
N LYS A 43 8.58 5.57 10.61
CA LYS A 43 7.92 4.87 11.72
C LYS A 43 6.50 4.48 11.30
N ALA A 44 6.19 3.20 11.35
CA ALA A 44 4.88 2.67 11.02
C ALA A 44 3.86 2.98 12.12
N MET A 45 2.76 3.58 11.73
CA MET A 45 1.67 3.97 12.61
C MET A 45 0.33 3.72 11.94
N CYS A 46 -0.72 3.55 12.73
CA CYS A 46 -2.10 3.49 12.26
C CYS A 46 -2.98 4.39 13.10
N PHE A 47 -3.54 5.43 12.49
CA PHE A 47 -4.57 6.25 13.13
C PHE A 47 -5.89 5.48 13.11
N VAL A 48 -6.42 5.23 14.29
CA VAL A 48 -7.68 4.50 14.51
C VAL A 48 -8.71 5.48 15.04
N PHE A 49 -9.72 5.77 14.25
CA PHE A 49 -10.88 6.53 14.69
C PHE A 49 -12.05 5.59 14.98
N ARG A 50 -12.67 5.75 16.12
CA ARG A 50 -13.82 4.93 16.54
C ARG A 50 -14.95 5.80 17.06
N LYS A 51 -16.16 5.53 16.55
CA LYS A 51 -17.39 6.12 17.03
C LYS A 51 -18.48 5.06 17.08
N ASN A 52 -18.95 4.74 18.28
CA ASN A 52 -19.86 3.61 18.53
C ASN A 52 -19.24 2.31 17.94
N GLU A 53 -20.00 1.62 17.10
CA GLU A 53 -19.56 0.39 16.41
C GLU A 53 -18.75 0.65 15.11
N SER A 54 -18.64 1.92 14.69
CA SER A 54 -17.94 2.30 13.49
C SER A 54 -16.46 2.54 13.76
N ILE A 55 -15.62 2.04 12.86
CA ILE A 55 -14.17 2.25 12.88
C ILE A 55 -13.66 2.75 11.54
N ALA A 56 -12.62 3.58 11.59
CA ALA A 56 -11.78 3.86 10.44
C ALA A 56 -10.32 3.62 10.81
N LEU A 57 -9.56 3.05 9.88
CA LEU A 57 -8.13 2.79 10.01
C LEU A 57 -7.41 3.60 8.93
N TYR A 58 -6.37 4.31 9.32
CA TYR A 58 -5.50 5.01 8.40
C TYR A 58 -4.04 4.73 8.74
N PRO A 59 -3.41 3.74 8.10
CA PRO A 59 -2.00 3.44 8.30
C PRO A 59 -1.11 4.41 7.51
N PHE A 60 0.06 4.75 8.06
CA PHE A 60 1.06 5.60 7.43
C PHE A 60 2.46 5.34 8.00
N LEU A 61 3.46 5.83 7.30
CA LEU A 61 4.86 5.95 7.74
C LEU A 61 5.11 7.41 8.11
N MET A 62 5.62 7.66 9.29
CA MET A 62 5.98 8.98 9.78
C MET A 62 7.48 9.18 9.71
N ASN A 63 7.93 10.27 9.07
CA ASN A 63 9.33 10.61 8.88
C ASN A 63 9.64 11.98 9.49
N SER A 64 10.85 12.13 10.01
CA SER A 64 11.33 13.43 10.49
C SER A 64 11.76 14.31 9.32
N VAL A 65 11.15 15.50 9.21
CA VAL A 65 11.55 16.50 8.22
C VAL A 65 12.95 17.05 8.53
N ASN A 66 13.35 17.06 9.80
CA ASN A 66 14.68 17.51 10.23
C ASN A 66 15.80 16.61 9.65
N ASP A 67 15.52 15.33 9.41
CA ASP A 67 16.49 14.38 8.83
C ASP A 67 16.81 14.69 7.36
N LEU A 68 16.04 15.57 6.72
CA LEU A 68 16.33 16.11 5.38
C LEU A 68 17.41 17.20 5.38
N GLY A 69 18.00 17.50 6.54
CA GLY A 69 19.07 18.47 6.69
C GLY A 69 18.63 19.91 6.99
N TYR A 70 17.36 20.10 7.35
CA TYR A 70 16.87 21.39 7.82
C TYR A 70 17.26 21.62 9.28
N ASP A 71 17.75 22.83 9.58
CA ASP A 71 18.03 23.28 10.96
C ASP A 71 16.77 23.97 11.52
N LEU A 72 15.98 23.19 12.24
CA LEU A 72 14.69 23.60 12.77
C LEU A 72 14.70 23.53 14.29
N ASP A 73 14.09 24.53 14.94
CA ASP A 73 14.01 24.62 16.41
C ASP A 73 13.13 23.52 17.03
N VAL A 74 12.21 22.97 16.24
CA VAL A 74 11.27 21.92 16.63
C VAL A 74 11.34 20.79 15.61
N THR A 75 11.14 19.56 16.06
CA THR A 75 11.01 18.42 15.16
C THR A 75 9.64 18.44 14.48
N TYR A 76 9.65 18.52 13.16
CA TYR A 76 8.47 18.37 12.33
C TYR A 76 8.49 17.04 11.61
N PHE A 77 7.31 16.57 11.26
CA PHE A 77 7.13 15.30 10.58
C PHE A 77 6.35 15.45 9.30
N ASP A 78 6.58 14.55 8.36
CA ASP A 78 5.68 14.24 7.28
C ASP A 78 5.13 12.81 7.43
N ILE A 79 4.03 12.52 6.75
CA ILE A 79 3.47 11.19 6.67
C ILE A 79 3.19 10.79 5.23
N GLN A 80 3.42 9.52 4.95
CA GLN A 80 3.14 8.93 3.65
C GLN A 80 2.68 7.48 3.79
N GLY A 81 2.00 6.95 2.78
CA GLY A 81 1.74 5.52 2.70
C GLY A 81 3.01 4.71 2.43
N ALA A 82 3.03 3.45 2.85
CA ALA A 82 3.95 2.47 2.27
C ALA A 82 3.75 2.38 0.74
N TYR A 83 4.75 1.90 0.00
CA TYR A 83 4.66 1.85 -1.46
C TYR A 83 3.41 1.11 -1.94
N GLY A 84 2.68 1.70 -2.88
CA GLY A 84 1.43 1.17 -3.40
C GLY A 84 0.27 2.13 -3.14
N TYR A 85 -0.81 1.63 -2.58
CA TYR A 85 -1.99 2.41 -2.27
C TYR A 85 -2.14 2.65 -0.76
N ASN A 86 -2.81 3.74 -0.42
CA ASN A 86 -3.05 4.14 0.96
C ASN A 86 -4.41 4.86 1.10
N GLY A 87 -4.60 5.55 2.21
CA GLY A 87 -5.80 6.27 2.58
C GLY A 87 -6.59 5.56 3.67
N ALA A 88 -7.56 6.24 4.25
CA ALA A 88 -8.40 5.64 5.28
C ALA A 88 -9.34 4.58 4.71
N VAL A 89 -9.61 3.54 5.51
CA VAL A 89 -10.58 2.47 5.23
C VAL A 89 -11.60 2.35 6.35
N THR A 90 -12.88 2.16 6.02
CA THR A 90 -13.99 2.08 6.98
C THR A 90 -15.20 1.39 6.39
N LEU A 91 -16.05 0.83 7.24
CA LEU A 91 -17.40 0.37 6.87
C LEU A 91 -18.47 1.48 6.92
N ASN A 92 -18.15 2.64 7.51
CA ASN A 92 -19.11 3.74 7.66
C ASN A 92 -18.84 4.87 6.67
N ASP A 93 -19.64 4.93 5.60
CA ASP A 93 -19.53 5.91 4.54
C ASP A 93 -20.30 7.22 4.77
N THR A 94 -20.87 7.40 5.96
CA THR A 94 -21.63 8.63 6.24
C THR A 94 -20.73 9.86 6.25
N ILE A 95 -21.21 10.95 5.68
CA ILE A 95 -20.49 12.23 5.64
C ILE A 95 -20.15 12.69 7.07
N SER A 96 -21.07 12.53 8.02
CA SER A 96 -20.81 12.90 9.43
C SER A 96 -19.64 12.16 10.02
N PHE A 97 -19.50 10.84 9.77
CA PHE A 97 -18.39 10.03 10.28
C PHE A 97 -17.07 10.46 9.65
N LYS A 98 -17.07 10.69 8.33
CA LYS A 98 -15.88 11.15 7.61
C LYS A 98 -15.41 12.53 8.08
N ASN A 99 -16.33 13.47 8.29
CA ASN A 99 -16.00 14.80 8.79
C ASN A 99 -15.43 14.76 10.21
N GLU A 100 -15.95 13.90 11.08
CA GLU A 100 -15.40 13.74 12.42
C GLU A 100 -14.02 13.07 12.38
N PHE A 101 -13.83 12.05 11.54
CA PHE A 101 -12.50 11.46 11.30
C PHE A 101 -11.50 12.55 10.88
N ASP A 102 -11.83 13.35 9.87
CA ASP A 102 -10.97 14.44 9.37
C ASP A 102 -10.63 15.45 10.46
N THR A 103 -11.62 15.82 11.29
CA THR A 103 -11.41 16.74 12.40
C THR A 103 -10.38 16.19 13.39
N PHE A 104 -10.58 14.96 13.87
CA PHE A 104 -9.66 14.35 14.84
C PHE A 104 -8.29 13.99 14.24
N PHE A 105 -8.26 13.69 12.96
CA PHE A 105 -6.99 13.45 12.27
C PHE A 105 -6.17 14.74 12.14
N LYS A 106 -6.80 15.86 11.82
CA LYS A 106 -6.15 17.18 11.80
C LYS A 106 -5.67 17.63 13.17
N GLU A 107 -6.43 17.36 14.23
CA GLU A 107 -5.99 17.59 15.62
C GLU A 107 -4.75 16.75 15.92
N PHE A 108 -4.77 15.47 15.62
CA PHE A 108 -3.60 14.59 15.78
C PHE A 108 -2.38 15.10 15.01
N CYS A 109 -2.55 15.52 13.76
CA CYS A 109 -1.45 16.07 12.96
C CYS A 109 -0.86 17.33 13.59
N ALA A 110 -1.70 18.24 14.08
CA ALA A 110 -1.25 19.47 14.74
C ALA A 110 -0.49 19.17 16.04
N ASP A 111 -1.04 18.29 16.89
CA ASP A 111 -0.43 17.91 18.17
C ASP A 111 0.90 17.15 17.99
N SER A 112 1.06 16.46 16.86
CA SER A 112 2.24 15.68 16.50
C SER A 112 3.26 16.43 15.64
N ASN A 113 3.06 17.71 15.36
CA ASN A 113 3.87 18.51 14.43
C ASN A 113 3.97 17.90 13.01
N ILE A 114 2.94 17.23 12.55
CA ILE A 114 2.87 16.70 11.17
C ILE A 114 2.47 17.86 10.25
N ILE A 115 3.34 18.23 9.32
CA ILE A 115 3.19 19.39 8.46
C ILE A 115 2.89 19.06 7.00
N ALA A 116 3.08 17.79 6.61
CA ALA A 116 2.81 17.34 5.25
C ALA A 116 2.30 15.91 5.23
N GLU A 117 1.45 15.63 4.25
CA GLU A 117 0.90 14.31 3.99
C GLU A 117 0.95 14.02 2.49
N PHE A 118 1.40 12.83 2.12
CA PHE A 118 1.27 12.30 0.77
C PHE A 118 0.57 10.95 0.78
N THR A 119 -0.60 10.90 0.14
CA THR A 119 -1.42 9.69 0.07
C THR A 119 -1.75 9.33 -1.37
N ARG A 120 -1.47 8.08 -1.74
CA ARG A 120 -1.90 7.50 -3.02
C ARG A 120 -3.14 6.66 -2.77
N PHE A 121 -4.31 7.23 -3.04
CA PHE A 121 -5.58 6.57 -2.80
C PHE A 121 -5.78 5.30 -3.63
N ASN A 122 -6.46 4.32 -3.03
CA ASN A 122 -6.81 3.08 -3.70
C ASN A 122 -7.95 3.33 -4.70
N PRO A 123 -7.75 3.10 -6.01
CA PRO A 123 -8.74 3.42 -7.03
C PRO A 123 -10.00 2.54 -6.98
N ILE A 124 -9.92 1.37 -6.32
CA ILE A 124 -11.06 0.46 -6.16
C ILE A 124 -11.92 0.88 -4.98
N LEU A 125 -11.29 1.31 -3.88
CA LEU A 125 -11.99 1.64 -2.64
C LEU A 125 -12.59 3.06 -2.63
N ASN A 126 -12.19 3.92 -3.57
CA ASN A 126 -12.60 5.33 -3.63
C ASN A 126 -12.37 6.09 -2.30
N ASN A 127 -11.37 5.70 -1.56
CA ASN A 127 -11.11 6.22 -0.21
C ASN A 127 -10.56 7.65 -0.18
N HIS A 128 -10.35 8.28 -1.34
CA HIS A 128 -10.12 9.73 -1.45
C HIS A 128 -11.27 10.56 -0.85
N GLN A 129 -12.47 10.00 -0.76
CA GLN A 129 -13.65 10.67 -0.20
C GLN A 129 -13.57 10.98 1.31
N PHE A 130 -12.53 10.51 2.00
CA PHE A 130 -12.22 10.91 3.38
C PHE A 130 -11.57 12.28 3.47
N PHE A 131 -11.10 12.83 2.36
CA PHE A 131 -10.30 14.04 2.30
C PHE A 131 -11.02 15.12 1.50
N ASP A 132 -10.65 16.37 1.74
CA ASP A 132 -11.17 17.51 0.98
C ASP A 132 -10.72 17.42 -0.49
N ASP A 133 -11.68 17.49 -1.40
CA ASP A 133 -11.46 17.44 -2.87
C ASP A 133 -10.43 18.47 -3.36
N GLN A 134 -10.25 19.58 -2.64
CA GLN A 134 -9.28 20.62 -3.02
C GLN A 134 -7.83 20.14 -2.97
N HIS A 135 -7.55 19.09 -2.19
CA HIS A 135 -6.22 18.51 -2.04
C HIS A 135 -6.05 17.20 -2.82
N VAL A 136 -7.11 16.71 -3.47
CA VAL A 136 -7.08 15.48 -4.26
C VAL A 136 -6.71 15.77 -5.70
N ILE A 137 -5.56 15.26 -6.13
CA ILE A 137 -5.06 15.40 -7.50
C ILE A 137 -5.32 14.12 -8.28
N LYS A 138 -6.06 14.23 -9.37
CA LYS A 138 -6.27 13.12 -10.30
C LYS A 138 -4.98 12.88 -11.10
N SER A 139 -4.36 11.72 -10.88
CA SER A 139 -3.13 11.30 -11.56
C SER A 139 -3.44 10.47 -12.82
N ASN A 140 -2.91 9.27 -12.90
CA ASN A 140 -3.05 8.36 -14.03
C ASN A 140 -4.38 7.59 -13.99
N LYS A 141 -4.68 6.90 -15.09
CA LYS A 141 -5.79 5.94 -15.15
C LYS A 141 -5.25 4.54 -14.91
N ASP A 142 -5.88 3.80 -14.03
CA ASP A 142 -5.62 2.39 -13.82
C ASP A 142 -6.49 1.54 -14.75
N ILE A 143 -5.96 0.38 -15.14
CA ILE A 143 -6.71 -0.63 -15.90
C ILE A 143 -7.04 -1.76 -14.95
N ILE A 144 -8.32 -1.96 -14.69
CA ILE A 144 -8.83 -2.99 -13.79
C ILE A 144 -9.53 -4.07 -14.60
N VAL A 145 -9.26 -5.32 -14.29
CA VAL A 145 -9.98 -6.48 -14.83
C VAL A 145 -10.77 -7.13 -13.71
N ASP A 146 -12.10 -7.09 -13.82
CA ASP A 146 -12.97 -7.77 -12.85
C ASP A 146 -12.91 -9.28 -13.09
N LEU A 147 -12.35 -10.01 -12.13
CA LEU A 147 -12.19 -11.46 -12.18
C LEU A 147 -13.47 -12.24 -11.86
N LYS A 148 -14.59 -11.55 -11.55
CA LYS A 148 -15.93 -12.18 -11.44
C LYS A 148 -16.47 -12.63 -12.80
N HIS A 149 -15.93 -12.10 -13.90
CA HIS A 149 -16.25 -12.57 -15.24
C HIS A 149 -15.64 -13.95 -15.53
N THR A 150 -16.25 -14.71 -16.41
CA THR A 150 -15.67 -15.99 -16.85
C THR A 150 -14.40 -15.76 -17.66
N GLU A 151 -13.49 -16.74 -17.67
CA GLU A 151 -12.25 -16.67 -18.46
C GLU A 151 -12.55 -16.40 -19.95
N ASN A 152 -13.60 -16.99 -20.50
CA ASN A 152 -14.02 -16.78 -21.88
C ASN A 152 -14.50 -15.35 -22.14
N ASP A 153 -15.19 -14.71 -21.17
CA ASP A 153 -15.62 -13.33 -21.27
C ASP A 153 -14.42 -12.38 -21.18
N ILE A 154 -13.51 -12.62 -20.23
CA ILE A 154 -12.28 -11.83 -20.08
C ILE A 154 -11.50 -11.91 -21.38
N TRP A 155 -11.29 -13.10 -21.91
CA TRP A 155 -10.55 -13.30 -23.15
C TRP A 155 -11.23 -12.71 -24.37
N GLY A 156 -12.53 -12.95 -24.54
CA GLY A 156 -13.28 -12.59 -25.75
C GLY A 156 -13.70 -11.13 -25.80
N ASN A 157 -14.19 -10.60 -24.67
CA ASN A 157 -14.93 -9.35 -24.60
C ASN A 157 -14.15 -8.23 -23.89
N ILE A 158 -13.34 -8.55 -22.85
CA ILE A 158 -12.65 -7.56 -22.04
C ILE A 158 -11.26 -7.27 -22.61
N TYR A 159 -10.49 -8.31 -22.97
CA TYR A 159 -9.14 -8.09 -23.52
C TYR A 159 -9.19 -7.48 -24.92
N ALA A 160 -8.46 -6.37 -25.11
CA ALA A 160 -8.24 -5.79 -26.42
C ALA A 160 -7.55 -6.78 -27.38
N HIS A 161 -7.79 -6.62 -28.68
CA HIS A 161 -7.16 -7.48 -29.70
C HIS A 161 -5.64 -7.55 -29.59
N SER A 162 -4.99 -6.43 -29.26
CA SER A 162 -3.53 -6.36 -29.07
C SER A 162 -3.04 -7.24 -27.92
N VAL A 163 -3.77 -7.28 -26.80
CA VAL A 163 -3.46 -8.14 -25.65
C VAL A 163 -3.52 -9.61 -26.08
N ARG A 164 -4.64 -10.04 -26.68
CA ARG A 164 -4.81 -11.41 -27.18
C ARG A 164 -3.72 -11.82 -28.18
N LYS A 165 -3.36 -10.90 -29.08
CA LYS A 165 -2.27 -11.12 -30.06
C LYS A 165 -0.93 -11.35 -29.35
N ASN A 166 -0.61 -10.55 -28.35
CA ASN A 166 0.64 -10.65 -27.59
C ASN A 166 0.70 -11.94 -26.77
N VAL A 167 -0.37 -12.32 -26.09
CA VAL A 167 -0.44 -13.60 -25.35
C VAL A 167 -0.25 -14.77 -26.31
N LYS A 168 -0.95 -14.80 -27.46
CA LYS A 168 -0.76 -15.85 -28.48
C LYS A 168 0.65 -15.90 -29.01
N LYS A 169 1.32 -14.76 -29.19
CA LYS A 169 2.73 -14.70 -29.60
C LYS A 169 3.63 -15.30 -28.53
N ALA A 170 3.43 -14.94 -27.25
CA ALA A 170 4.20 -15.46 -26.13
C ALA A 170 4.12 -17.00 -26.05
N VAL A 171 2.89 -17.54 -26.10
CA VAL A 171 2.66 -19.00 -26.10
C VAL A 171 3.36 -19.69 -27.27
N ARG A 172 3.26 -19.16 -28.50
CA ARG A 172 3.94 -19.70 -29.69
C ARG A 172 5.46 -19.64 -29.57
N SER A 173 6.00 -18.68 -28.81
CA SER A 173 7.44 -18.55 -28.53
C SER A 173 7.92 -19.46 -27.40
N GLY A 174 7.07 -20.36 -26.88
CA GLY A 174 7.42 -21.30 -25.82
C GLY A 174 7.48 -20.69 -24.42
N LEU A 175 6.95 -19.47 -24.21
CA LEU A 175 6.85 -18.90 -22.88
C LEU A 175 5.86 -19.69 -22.02
N THR A 176 6.28 -20.01 -20.82
CA THR A 176 5.47 -20.69 -19.81
C THR A 176 5.37 -19.83 -18.55
N VAL A 177 4.27 -19.95 -17.83
CA VAL A 177 4.06 -19.31 -16.51
C VAL A 177 4.07 -20.40 -15.45
N LYS A 178 4.81 -20.16 -14.37
CA LYS A 178 4.77 -20.98 -13.17
C LYS A 178 4.34 -20.10 -12.02
N HIS A 179 3.42 -20.59 -11.22
CA HIS A 179 2.99 -19.95 -9.98
C HIS A 179 3.62 -20.68 -8.79
N PHE A 180 4.15 -19.92 -7.85
CA PHE A 180 4.67 -20.41 -6.58
C PHE A 180 4.06 -19.57 -5.47
N SER A 181 3.73 -20.19 -4.35
CA SER A 181 3.23 -19.51 -3.16
C SER A 181 4.03 -19.90 -1.92
N GLY A 182 4.25 -18.94 -1.04
CA GLY A 182 4.84 -19.17 0.27
C GLY A 182 6.13 -20.00 0.23
N ASN A 183 6.11 -21.12 0.91
CA ASN A 183 7.27 -22.01 1.09
C ASN A 183 7.69 -22.79 -0.17
N GLU A 184 6.94 -22.70 -1.27
CA GLU A 184 7.29 -23.36 -2.53
C GLU A 184 8.41 -22.64 -3.28
N ILE A 185 8.70 -21.38 -2.91
CA ILE A 185 9.75 -20.58 -3.54
C ILE A 185 11.11 -21.06 -3.04
N SER A 186 11.84 -21.76 -3.90
CA SER A 186 13.21 -22.18 -3.58
C SER A 186 14.15 -20.98 -3.52
N GLU A 187 15.23 -21.08 -2.74
CA GLU A 187 16.28 -20.05 -2.66
C GLU A 187 16.85 -19.69 -4.02
N SER A 188 16.97 -20.65 -4.93
CA SER A 188 17.49 -20.40 -6.30
C SER A 188 16.53 -19.54 -7.13
N TRP A 189 15.22 -19.78 -7.05
CA TRP A 189 14.21 -18.95 -7.71
C TRP A 189 14.16 -17.56 -7.13
N PHE A 190 14.25 -17.45 -5.81
CA PHE A 190 14.28 -16.17 -5.11
C PHE A 190 15.48 -15.32 -5.56
N ARG A 191 16.69 -15.92 -5.63
CA ARG A 191 17.89 -15.23 -6.11
C ARG A 191 17.79 -14.84 -7.59
N GLN A 192 17.20 -15.68 -8.43
CA GLN A 192 16.94 -15.30 -9.81
C GLN A 192 16.01 -14.09 -9.92
N PHE A 193 14.95 -14.05 -9.12
CA PHE A 193 14.07 -12.89 -9.07
C PHE A 193 14.82 -11.62 -8.70
N ILE A 194 15.61 -11.62 -7.63
CA ILE A 194 16.41 -10.46 -7.20
C ILE A 194 17.38 -10.01 -8.31
N THR A 195 18.06 -10.95 -8.96
CA THR A 195 18.97 -10.65 -10.08
C THR A 195 18.24 -9.98 -11.23
N ILE A 196 17.08 -10.50 -11.63
CA ILE A 196 16.27 -9.92 -12.72
C ILE A 196 15.76 -8.53 -12.34
N TYR A 197 15.32 -8.38 -11.10
CA TYR A 197 14.84 -7.12 -10.56
C TYR A 197 15.94 -6.05 -10.62
N SER A 198 17.09 -6.29 -9.99
CA SER A 198 18.22 -5.35 -9.95
C SER A 198 18.73 -5.01 -11.36
N THR A 199 18.95 -6.01 -12.21
CA THR A 199 19.38 -5.78 -13.59
C THR A 199 18.38 -4.95 -14.40
N THR A 200 17.09 -5.09 -14.09
CA THR A 200 16.04 -4.30 -14.75
C THR A 200 16.08 -2.85 -14.29
N LEU A 201 16.30 -2.59 -13.02
CA LEU A 201 16.49 -1.25 -12.47
C LEU A 201 17.73 -0.58 -13.05
N ASP A 202 18.88 -1.27 -13.08
CA ASP A 202 20.12 -0.77 -13.68
C ASP A 202 19.93 -0.36 -15.13
N ARG A 203 19.30 -1.23 -15.94
CA ARG A 203 19.01 -0.95 -17.35
C ARG A 203 18.08 0.25 -17.56
N ARG A 204 17.23 0.55 -16.56
CA ARG A 204 16.28 1.67 -16.61
C ARG A 204 16.82 2.93 -15.97
N SER A 205 18.03 2.89 -15.37
CA SER A 205 18.57 3.97 -14.54
C SER A 205 17.53 4.44 -13.52
N ALA A 206 16.94 3.46 -12.81
CA ALA A 206 15.90 3.73 -11.85
C ALA A 206 16.45 4.50 -10.64
N ASP A 207 15.57 5.24 -9.98
CA ASP A 207 15.90 5.95 -8.74
C ASP A 207 16.29 4.97 -7.63
N ASP A 208 17.23 5.37 -6.76
CA ASP A 208 17.74 4.57 -5.65
C ASP A 208 16.62 4.07 -4.71
N TYR A 209 15.53 4.80 -4.63
CA TYR A 209 14.33 4.42 -3.88
C TYR A 209 13.81 3.01 -4.22
N TYR A 210 14.02 2.53 -5.43
CA TYR A 210 13.54 1.22 -5.89
C TYR A 210 14.51 0.07 -5.61
N TYR A 211 15.73 0.34 -5.11
CA TYR A 211 16.71 -0.70 -4.82
C TYR A 211 16.52 -1.27 -3.41
N PHE A 212 15.53 -2.14 -3.28
CA PHE A 212 15.27 -2.82 -2.03
C PHE A 212 16.33 -3.87 -1.72
N SER A 213 16.62 -4.03 -0.42
CA SER A 213 17.62 -4.98 0.07
C SER A 213 17.15 -6.44 -0.03
N ASP A 214 18.10 -7.39 0.01
CA ASP A 214 17.78 -8.83 0.11
C ASP A 214 16.92 -9.13 1.35
N THR A 215 17.14 -8.40 2.45
CA THR A 215 16.35 -8.56 3.68
C THR A 215 14.91 -8.09 3.48
N PHE A 216 14.68 -7.03 2.70
CA PHE A 216 13.34 -6.58 2.32
C PHE A 216 12.58 -7.69 1.57
N PHE A 217 13.17 -8.23 0.52
CA PHE A 217 12.54 -9.30 -0.26
C PHE A 217 12.37 -10.60 0.53
N SER A 218 13.32 -10.92 1.43
CA SER A 218 13.19 -12.08 2.30
C SER A 218 12.03 -11.95 3.29
N PHE A 219 11.83 -10.77 3.85
CA PHE A 219 10.69 -10.49 4.73
C PHE A 219 9.38 -10.58 3.95
N LEU A 220 9.31 -9.93 2.78
CA LEU A 220 8.16 -9.96 1.88
C LEU A 220 7.74 -11.40 1.58
N ASN A 221 8.68 -12.25 1.20
CA ASN A 221 8.41 -13.66 0.88
C ASN A 221 7.94 -14.47 2.10
N LYS A 222 8.57 -14.29 3.26
CA LYS A 222 8.32 -15.11 4.45
C LYS A 222 7.05 -14.72 5.21
N ARG A 223 6.66 -13.44 5.17
CA ARG A 223 5.56 -12.89 5.97
C ARG A 223 4.31 -12.60 5.16
N LEU A 224 4.49 -12.19 3.91
CA LEU A 224 3.42 -11.70 3.04
C LEU A 224 3.19 -12.59 1.82
N GLY A 225 3.96 -13.66 1.65
CA GLY A 225 3.89 -14.58 0.52
C GLY A 225 2.94 -15.78 0.70
N ASN A 226 2.12 -15.79 1.75
CA ASN A 226 1.17 -16.88 2.05
C ASN A 226 -0.26 -16.53 1.63
#